data_cd83399bfa7e4372da8b51266723bc29
#
_entry.id   cd83399bfa7e4372da8b51266723bc29
#
_cell.length_a   1.000
_cell.length_b   1.000
_cell.length_c   1.000
_cell.angle_alpha   90.00
_cell.angle_beta   90.00
_cell.angle_gamma   90.00
#
_symmetry.space_group_name_H-M   'P 1'
#
loop_
_entity.id
_entity.type
_entity.pdbx_description
1 polymer ?
#
loop_
_entity_poly.entity_id
_entity_poly.type
_entity_poly.pdbx_seq_one_letter_code
_entity_poly.pdbx_strand_id
1 'polypeptide(L)'
;MVRGLVFSVQRFCLHDGPGIRTVVFLKGCPLRCVWCHNPESQLPRPELLFDDLRCIGCLRCVKACPKGAIEFEGKVFIEDTKCNACGLCERACPTGALAICGKWVSAEEVMDEILRDKVFYEKSGGGLTISGGEPTLQPEFALELCGLAKSNGISVALETNGFCDSTTFCRILDSVDLVLFDFKAVDGSKHVALTGAPNTPILNNLRLAVAKEANVIVRIPVVPGVNVSREEFDRFSELMAEIGIKRVDLLPYHKLGVAKYRLLRRPYSLVAEAPSSDFLDDFKKAFAKRGVLATVSGLSAFHDASGADLSRA
;
A
#
# COMPACT_ATOMS: atom_id res chain seq x y z
N MET A 1 -22.71 -6.85 11.73
CA MET A 1 -22.12 -6.48 10.42
C MET A 1 -20.87 -5.65 10.69
N VAL A 2 -19.72 -6.19 10.37
CA VAL A 2 -18.42 -5.52 10.56
C VAL A 2 -18.21 -4.50 9.44
N ARG A 3 -17.77 -3.29 9.79
CA ARG A 3 -17.49 -2.24 8.80
C ARG A 3 -16.02 -1.86 8.85
N GLY A 4 -15.44 -1.66 7.68
CA GLY A 4 -14.07 -1.18 7.51
C GLY A 4 -14.00 0.15 6.81
N LEU A 5 -12.94 0.88 7.07
CA LEU A 5 -12.62 2.12 6.39
C LEU A 5 -11.76 1.82 5.16
N VAL A 6 -12.37 1.80 4.00
CA VAL A 6 -11.75 1.51 2.70
C VAL A 6 -11.58 2.80 1.91
N PHE A 7 -10.41 3.02 1.29
CA PHE A 7 -10.21 4.19 0.44
C PHE A 7 -10.18 3.87 -1.06
N SER A 8 -9.92 2.62 -1.42
CA SER A 8 -9.95 2.20 -2.82
C SER A 8 -10.21 0.69 -2.93
N VAL A 9 -10.89 0.28 -3.98
CA VAL A 9 -10.95 -1.09 -4.46
C VAL A 9 -10.45 -1.04 -5.90
N GLN A 10 -9.35 -1.74 -6.19
CA GLN A 10 -8.73 -1.75 -7.51
C GLN A 10 -8.82 -3.14 -8.10
N ARG A 11 -9.43 -3.23 -9.25
CA ARG A 11 -9.63 -4.48 -9.99
C ARG A 11 -8.51 -4.68 -11.01
N PHE A 12 -8.30 -5.92 -11.44
CA PHE A 12 -7.31 -6.31 -12.45
C PHE A 12 -5.87 -5.93 -12.11
N CYS A 13 -5.49 -6.00 -10.83
CA CYS A 13 -4.11 -5.79 -10.40
C CYS A 13 -3.25 -7.02 -10.72
N LEU A 14 -2.03 -6.79 -11.23
CA LEU A 14 -1.10 -7.83 -11.67
C LEU A 14 0.18 -7.89 -10.81
N HIS A 15 0.36 -6.95 -9.88
CA HIS A 15 1.60 -6.80 -9.10
C HIS A 15 1.39 -7.01 -7.59
N ASP A 16 0.18 -7.38 -7.20
CA ASP A 16 -0.22 -7.51 -5.79
C ASP A 16 -0.46 -8.97 -5.39
N GLY A 17 0.40 -9.84 -5.90
CA GLY A 17 0.38 -11.29 -5.75
C GLY A 17 0.22 -12.02 -7.08
N PRO A 18 0.16 -13.37 -7.06
CA PRO A 18 0.03 -14.17 -8.28
C PRO A 18 -1.34 -14.01 -8.93
N GLY A 19 -1.35 -14.06 -10.25
CA GLY A 19 -2.56 -13.98 -11.07
C GLY A 19 -3.20 -12.58 -11.10
N ILE A 20 -4.43 -12.52 -11.61
CA ILE A 20 -5.23 -11.30 -11.62
C ILE A 20 -5.90 -11.14 -10.26
N ARG A 21 -5.75 -9.98 -9.62
CA ARG A 21 -6.29 -9.76 -8.28
C ARG A 21 -7.15 -8.50 -8.19
N THR A 22 -8.11 -8.53 -7.29
CA THR A 22 -8.75 -7.30 -6.81
C THR A 22 -8.10 -6.92 -5.49
N VAL A 23 -7.62 -5.68 -5.39
CA VAL A 23 -6.95 -5.16 -4.19
C VAL A 23 -7.90 -4.24 -3.44
N VAL A 24 -8.12 -4.54 -2.16
CA VAL A 24 -8.91 -3.70 -1.24
C VAL A 24 -7.94 -2.93 -0.36
N PHE A 25 -7.95 -1.60 -0.48
CA PHE A 25 -7.04 -0.72 0.24
C PHE A 25 -7.72 -0.12 1.47
N LEU A 26 -7.25 -0.52 2.66
CA LEU A 26 -7.75 -0.05 3.95
C LEU A 26 -7.02 1.22 4.41
N LYS A 27 -7.72 2.12 5.12
CA LYS A 27 -7.12 3.31 5.72
C LYS A 27 -6.63 3.05 7.14
N GLY A 28 -5.59 3.77 7.49
CA GLY A 28 -4.82 3.66 8.72
C GLY A 28 -3.47 2.99 8.46
N CYS A 29 -2.39 3.66 8.85
CA CYS A 29 -1.05 3.09 8.83
C CYS A 29 -0.27 3.63 10.04
N PRO A 30 0.43 2.79 10.80
CA PRO A 30 1.26 3.25 11.90
C PRO A 30 2.57 3.86 11.43
N LEU A 31 3.00 3.54 10.19
CA LEU A 31 4.23 4.05 9.61
C LEU A 31 4.02 5.38 8.86
N ARG A 32 5.12 6.15 8.75
CA ARG A 32 5.20 7.42 8.02
C ARG A 32 6.39 7.40 7.06
N CYS A 33 6.44 6.35 6.21
CA CYS A 33 7.54 6.16 5.27
C CYS A 33 7.73 7.42 4.41
N VAL A 34 8.97 7.90 4.31
CA VAL A 34 9.30 9.13 3.55
C VAL A 34 9.04 9.00 2.04
N TRP A 35 8.95 7.76 1.52
CA TRP A 35 8.59 7.46 0.12
C TRP A 35 7.17 6.91 -0.05
N CYS A 36 6.26 7.12 0.91
CA CYS A 36 4.94 6.48 0.88
C CYS A 36 4.21 6.77 -0.44
N HIS A 37 3.74 5.72 -1.13
CA HIS A 37 2.97 5.85 -2.36
C HIS A 37 1.47 6.07 -2.13
N ASN A 38 1.00 5.77 -0.91
CA ASN A 38 -0.40 5.92 -0.53
C ASN A 38 -0.55 6.81 0.72
N PRO A 39 -0.11 8.09 0.67
CA PRO A 39 -0.21 8.99 1.83
C PRO A 39 -1.65 9.21 2.30
N GLU A 40 -2.63 9.02 1.39
CA GLU A 40 -4.07 9.06 1.68
C GLU A 40 -4.53 7.89 2.57
N SER A 41 -3.73 6.83 2.68
CA SER A 41 -4.02 5.71 3.58
C SER A 41 -3.60 5.95 5.03
N GLN A 42 -2.76 6.95 5.31
CA GLN A 42 -2.07 7.05 6.59
C GLN A 42 -2.98 7.32 7.80
N LEU A 43 -3.99 8.18 7.64
CA LEU A 43 -4.89 8.50 8.75
C LEU A 43 -6.06 7.51 8.83
N PRO A 44 -6.42 7.02 10.04
CA PRO A 44 -7.53 6.08 10.24
C PRO A 44 -8.89 6.83 10.28
N ARG A 45 -9.10 7.76 9.36
CA ARG A 45 -10.34 8.55 9.20
C ARG A 45 -10.49 8.99 7.75
N PRO A 46 -11.72 9.30 7.28
CA PRO A 46 -11.91 9.96 6.00
C PRO A 46 -11.20 11.30 5.94
N GLU A 47 -10.71 11.66 4.73
CA GLU A 47 -10.00 12.92 4.47
C GLU A 47 -10.52 13.58 3.21
N LEU A 48 -10.48 14.91 3.16
CA LEU A 48 -10.82 15.68 1.98
C LEU A 48 -9.59 15.86 1.09
N LEU A 49 -9.63 15.31 -0.12
CA LEU A 49 -8.68 15.59 -1.19
C LEU A 49 -9.09 16.85 -1.94
N PHE A 50 -8.12 17.62 -2.38
CA PHE A 50 -8.35 18.82 -3.19
C PHE A 50 -7.37 18.87 -4.37
N ASP A 51 -7.92 18.84 -5.58
CA ASP A 51 -7.16 19.04 -6.81
C ASP A 51 -7.28 20.50 -7.25
N ASP A 52 -6.27 21.28 -6.95
CA ASP A 52 -6.19 22.70 -7.31
C ASP A 52 -6.17 22.94 -8.81
N LEU A 53 -5.67 21.99 -9.62
CA LEU A 53 -5.66 22.08 -11.09
C LEU A 53 -7.07 21.96 -11.70
N ARG A 54 -8.00 21.33 -11.00
CA ARG A 54 -9.40 21.19 -11.43
C ARG A 54 -10.31 22.29 -10.87
N CYS A 55 -9.79 23.10 -9.94
CA CYS A 55 -10.58 24.13 -9.27
C CYS A 55 -10.76 25.34 -10.18
N ILE A 56 -12.04 25.72 -10.43
CA ILE A 56 -12.41 26.91 -11.23
C ILE A 56 -12.76 28.14 -10.36
N GLY A 57 -12.55 28.10 -9.04
CA GLY A 57 -12.81 29.22 -8.14
C GLY A 57 -14.29 29.61 -7.97
N CYS A 58 -15.22 28.70 -8.22
CA CYS A 58 -16.68 29.01 -8.19
C CYS A 58 -17.28 29.19 -6.81
N LEU A 59 -16.54 28.97 -5.72
CA LEU A 59 -16.88 29.18 -4.31
C LEU A 59 -18.08 28.36 -3.78
N ARG A 60 -18.61 27.41 -4.53
CA ARG A 60 -19.73 26.56 -4.09
C ARG A 60 -19.37 25.73 -2.86
N CYS A 61 -18.13 25.27 -2.77
CA CYS A 61 -17.63 24.49 -1.63
C CYS A 61 -17.55 25.31 -0.34
N VAL A 62 -17.20 26.60 -0.42
CA VAL A 62 -17.19 27.51 0.72
C VAL A 62 -18.58 27.66 1.31
N LYS A 63 -19.59 27.92 0.44
CA LYS A 63 -20.99 28.05 0.85
C LYS A 63 -21.59 26.75 1.38
N ALA A 64 -21.12 25.60 0.87
CA ALA A 64 -21.63 24.29 1.25
C ALA A 64 -21.02 23.75 2.55
N CYS A 65 -19.94 24.34 3.06
CA CYS A 65 -19.22 23.82 4.23
C CYS A 65 -19.88 24.25 5.56
N PRO A 66 -20.57 23.35 6.30
CA PRO A 66 -21.26 23.74 7.54
C PRO A 66 -20.28 24.00 8.71
N LYS A 67 -19.01 23.60 8.55
CA LYS A 67 -17.95 23.79 9.56
C LYS A 67 -17.08 25.01 9.29
N GLY A 68 -17.30 25.76 8.20
CA GLY A 68 -16.41 26.83 7.80
C GLY A 68 -14.96 26.39 7.59
N ALA A 69 -14.77 25.12 7.18
CA ALA A 69 -13.44 24.54 6.99
C ALA A 69 -12.82 24.91 5.63
N ILE A 70 -13.57 25.54 4.74
CA ILE A 70 -13.12 25.95 3.41
C ILE A 70 -13.28 27.45 3.27
N GLU A 71 -12.17 28.12 3.04
CA GLU A 71 -12.08 29.57 2.88
C GLU A 71 -11.50 29.92 1.51
N PHE A 72 -11.66 31.16 1.08
CA PHE A 72 -11.13 31.67 -0.19
C PHE A 72 -10.45 33.03 0.00
N GLU A 73 -9.15 33.02 -0.22
CA GLU A 73 -8.29 34.21 -0.21
C GLU A 73 -7.48 34.26 -1.52
N GLY A 74 -8.19 34.49 -2.65
CA GLY A 74 -7.60 34.37 -3.99
C GLY A 74 -7.37 32.95 -4.46
N LYS A 75 -7.29 31.99 -3.54
CA LYS A 75 -7.29 30.53 -3.74
C LYS A 75 -8.09 29.84 -2.66
N VAL A 76 -8.52 28.62 -2.93
CA VAL A 76 -9.19 27.78 -1.93
C VAL A 76 -8.19 27.34 -0.88
N PHE A 77 -8.51 27.58 0.37
CA PHE A 77 -7.80 27.10 1.54
C PHE A 77 -8.70 26.15 2.33
N ILE A 78 -8.14 25.04 2.84
CA ILE A 78 -8.89 24.03 3.60
C ILE A 78 -8.20 23.83 4.94
N GLU A 79 -8.94 24.10 6.02
CA GLU A 79 -8.49 23.85 7.37
C GLU A 79 -8.87 22.44 7.82
N ASP A 80 -7.88 21.54 7.79
CA ASP A 80 -8.09 20.11 8.06
C ASP A 80 -8.54 19.82 9.50
N THR A 81 -8.26 20.73 10.45
CA THR A 81 -8.70 20.61 11.85
C THR A 81 -10.19 20.86 12.03
N LYS A 82 -10.80 21.70 11.19
CA LYS A 82 -12.24 21.96 11.17
C LYS A 82 -13.01 20.94 10.31
N CYS A 83 -12.32 20.30 9.35
CA CYS A 83 -12.97 19.42 8.38
C CYS A 83 -13.33 18.07 9.00
N ASN A 84 -14.60 17.70 8.96
CA ASN A 84 -15.11 16.38 9.37
C ASN A 84 -15.39 15.42 8.21
N ALA A 85 -14.93 15.75 7.01
CA ALA A 85 -15.08 14.96 5.78
C ALA A 85 -16.53 14.55 5.46
N CYS A 86 -17.51 15.42 5.70
CA CYS A 86 -18.93 15.14 5.49
C CYS A 86 -19.37 15.03 4.01
N GLY A 87 -18.52 15.40 3.05
CA GLY A 87 -18.74 15.28 1.61
C GLY A 87 -19.69 16.33 0.99
N LEU A 88 -20.19 17.32 1.75
CA LEU A 88 -21.07 18.36 1.18
C LEU A 88 -20.37 19.21 0.11
N CYS A 89 -19.09 19.54 0.34
CA CYS A 89 -18.27 20.29 -0.61
C CYS A 89 -17.93 19.46 -1.88
N GLU A 90 -17.75 18.15 -1.75
CA GLU A 90 -17.57 17.23 -2.87
C GLU A 90 -18.80 17.24 -3.78
N ARG A 91 -20.00 17.07 -3.20
CA ARG A 91 -21.27 17.11 -3.96
C ARG A 91 -21.54 18.48 -4.60
N ALA A 92 -21.08 19.55 -3.98
CA ALA A 92 -21.26 20.92 -4.50
C ALA A 92 -20.23 21.28 -5.59
N CYS A 93 -19.15 20.51 -5.77
CA CYS A 93 -18.08 20.83 -6.70
C CYS A 93 -18.40 20.36 -8.13
N PRO A 94 -18.63 21.26 -9.09
CA PRO A 94 -19.03 20.87 -10.45
C PRO A 94 -17.90 20.25 -11.27
N THR A 95 -16.63 20.47 -10.87
CA THR A 95 -15.44 19.95 -11.58
C THR A 95 -14.86 18.71 -10.93
N GLY A 96 -15.40 18.27 -9.77
CA GLY A 96 -14.84 17.19 -9.00
C GLY A 96 -13.42 17.50 -8.46
N ALA A 97 -13.12 18.78 -8.20
CA ALA A 97 -11.85 19.20 -7.59
C ALA A 97 -11.74 18.76 -6.12
N LEU A 98 -12.86 18.41 -5.48
CA LEU A 98 -12.93 17.95 -4.10
C LEU A 98 -13.49 16.53 -4.08
N ALA A 99 -12.85 15.65 -3.32
CA ALA A 99 -13.28 14.26 -3.16
C ALA A 99 -12.99 13.76 -1.74
N ILE A 100 -13.89 12.95 -1.18
CA ILE A 100 -13.65 12.28 0.09
C ILE A 100 -12.91 10.97 -0.14
N CYS A 101 -11.75 10.86 0.51
CA CYS A 101 -10.95 9.64 0.53
C CYS A 101 -11.22 8.86 1.81
N GLY A 102 -11.74 7.65 1.65
CA GLY A 102 -12.13 6.75 2.74
C GLY A 102 -13.63 6.74 3.00
N LYS A 103 -14.21 5.54 2.93
CA LYS A 103 -15.63 5.29 3.22
C LYS A 103 -15.73 4.11 4.17
N TRP A 104 -16.65 4.20 5.12
CA TRP A 104 -17.04 3.07 5.94
C TRP A 104 -17.98 2.19 5.14
N VAL A 105 -17.55 0.96 4.85
CA VAL A 105 -18.31 -0.02 4.06
C VAL A 105 -18.39 -1.34 4.82
N SER A 106 -19.40 -2.16 4.52
CA SER A 106 -19.45 -3.52 5.05
C SER A 106 -18.58 -4.47 4.22
N ALA A 107 -18.23 -5.61 4.80
CA ALA A 107 -17.44 -6.62 4.09
C ALA A 107 -18.24 -7.22 2.91
N GLU A 108 -19.56 -7.33 3.05
CA GLU A 108 -20.47 -7.81 2.00
C GLU A 108 -20.51 -6.84 0.81
N GLU A 109 -20.59 -5.51 1.06
CA GLU A 109 -20.55 -4.50 0.00
C GLU A 109 -19.26 -4.60 -0.82
N VAL A 110 -18.13 -4.86 -0.17
CA VAL A 110 -16.84 -5.07 -0.83
C VAL A 110 -16.80 -6.40 -1.58
N MET A 111 -17.35 -7.46 -1.01
CA MET A 111 -17.41 -8.78 -1.67
C MET A 111 -18.25 -8.77 -2.93
N ASP A 112 -19.33 -7.99 -2.98
CA ASP A 112 -20.14 -7.83 -4.21
C ASP A 112 -19.30 -7.30 -5.37
N GLU A 113 -18.35 -6.43 -5.11
CA GLU A 113 -17.41 -5.94 -6.14
C GLU A 113 -16.36 -6.99 -6.52
N ILE A 114 -15.78 -7.69 -5.54
CA ILE A 114 -14.78 -8.73 -5.74
C ILE A 114 -15.36 -9.89 -6.57
N LEU A 115 -16.57 -10.33 -6.30
CA LEU A 115 -17.22 -11.45 -6.97
C LEU A 115 -17.43 -11.22 -8.47
N ARG A 116 -17.47 -9.98 -8.94
CA ARG A 116 -17.56 -9.67 -10.38
C ARG A 116 -16.37 -10.18 -11.18
N ASP A 117 -15.22 -10.38 -10.52
CA ASP A 117 -13.98 -10.80 -11.16
C ASP A 117 -13.65 -12.30 -10.91
N LYS A 118 -14.51 -13.06 -10.26
CA LYS A 118 -14.26 -14.43 -9.86
C LYS A 118 -13.77 -15.33 -11.02
N VAL A 119 -14.35 -15.20 -12.21
CA VAL A 119 -13.93 -15.95 -13.40
C VAL A 119 -12.46 -15.69 -13.77
N PHE A 120 -11.97 -14.46 -13.56
CA PHE A 120 -10.57 -14.13 -13.84
C PHE A 120 -9.63 -14.70 -12.78
N TYR A 121 -10.06 -14.75 -11.51
CA TYR A 121 -9.27 -15.39 -10.45
C TYR A 121 -9.10 -16.89 -10.71
N GLU A 122 -10.17 -17.58 -11.04
CA GLU A 122 -10.16 -19.01 -11.34
C GLU A 122 -9.22 -19.37 -12.51
N LYS A 123 -9.20 -18.52 -13.56
CA LYS A 123 -8.34 -18.74 -14.73
C LYS A 123 -6.88 -18.39 -14.53
N SER A 124 -6.58 -17.41 -13.67
CA SER A 124 -5.23 -16.90 -13.49
C SER A 124 -4.52 -17.39 -12.23
N GLY A 125 -5.23 -18.09 -11.32
CA GLY A 125 -4.74 -18.39 -9.98
C GLY A 125 -4.65 -17.14 -9.08
N GLY A 126 -5.43 -16.11 -9.40
CA GLY A 126 -5.50 -14.86 -8.65
C GLY A 126 -6.47 -14.87 -7.48
N GLY A 127 -7.00 -13.70 -7.10
CA GLY A 127 -7.95 -13.59 -6.00
C GLY A 127 -8.05 -12.20 -5.38
N LEU A 128 -8.30 -12.16 -4.07
CA LEU A 128 -8.33 -10.96 -3.26
C LEU A 128 -6.95 -10.65 -2.68
N THR A 129 -6.54 -9.37 -2.71
CA THR A 129 -5.44 -8.87 -1.88
C THR A 129 -5.98 -7.78 -0.94
N ILE A 130 -5.75 -7.95 0.35
CA ILE A 130 -6.06 -6.95 1.37
C ILE A 130 -4.80 -6.15 1.64
N SER A 131 -4.82 -4.85 1.35
CA SER A 131 -3.70 -3.93 1.38
C SER A 131 -4.14 -2.56 1.93
N GLY A 132 -3.41 -1.49 1.61
CA GLY A 132 -3.80 -0.10 1.90
C GLY A 132 -2.74 0.67 2.63
N GLY A 133 -3.06 1.08 3.88
CA GLY A 133 -2.08 1.55 4.86
C GLY A 133 -1.46 0.36 5.57
N GLU A 134 -2.16 -0.14 6.61
CA GLU A 134 -1.82 -1.39 7.30
C GLU A 134 -3.11 -2.13 7.67
N PRO A 135 -3.41 -3.26 7.00
CA PRO A 135 -4.65 -3.99 7.23
C PRO A 135 -4.83 -4.49 8.67
N THR A 136 -3.75 -4.75 9.38
CA THR A 136 -3.77 -5.22 10.77
C THR A 136 -4.32 -4.19 11.76
N LEU A 137 -4.50 -2.93 11.35
CA LEU A 137 -5.21 -1.91 12.14
C LEU A 137 -6.74 -2.06 12.08
N GLN A 138 -7.26 -2.85 11.16
CA GLN A 138 -8.68 -3.16 11.02
C GLN A 138 -8.91 -4.68 11.02
N PRO A 139 -8.45 -5.41 12.06
CA PRO A 139 -8.35 -6.86 12.02
C PRO A 139 -9.68 -7.56 11.85
N GLU A 140 -10.74 -7.10 12.48
CA GLU A 140 -12.06 -7.74 12.39
C GLU A 140 -12.64 -7.61 10.98
N PHE A 141 -12.42 -6.46 10.32
CA PHE A 141 -12.86 -6.27 8.93
C PHE A 141 -12.03 -7.11 7.96
N ALA A 142 -10.71 -7.18 8.16
CA ALA A 142 -9.83 -8.02 7.35
C ALA A 142 -10.20 -9.51 7.47
N LEU A 143 -10.46 -9.99 8.69
CA LEU A 143 -10.88 -11.37 8.95
C LEU A 143 -12.24 -11.70 8.33
N GLU A 144 -13.20 -10.77 8.39
CA GLU A 144 -14.52 -10.94 7.75
C GLU A 144 -14.37 -11.06 6.23
N LEU A 145 -13.57 -10.18 5.60
CA LEU A 145 -13.25 -10.29 4.17
C LEU A 145 -12.58 -11.62 3.81
N CYS A 146 -11.62 -12.09 4.62
CA CYS A 146 -10.99 -13.39 4.43
C CYS A 146 -12.02 -14.52 4.47
N GLY A 147 -12.90 -14.52 5.46
CA GLY A 147 -13.95 -15.53 5.60
C GLY A 147 -14.90 -15.57 4.41
N LEU A 148 -15.38 -14.40 3.97
CA LEU A 148 -16.26 -14.27 2.81
C LEU A 148 -15.55 -14.68 1.51
N ALA A 149 -14.28 -14.30 1.32
CA ALA A 149 -13.52 -14.70 0.14
C ALA A 149 -13.32 -16.22 0.09
N LYS A 150 -12.90 -16.82 1.19
CA LYS A 150 -12.69 -18.27 1.29
C LYS A 150 -13.98 -19.07 1.10
N SER A 151 -15.10 -18.63 1.65
CA SER A 151 -16.41 -19.26 1.44
C SER A 151 -16.86 -19.26 -0.04
N ASN A 152 -16.31 -18.34 -0.85
CA ASN A 152 -16.53 -18.24 -2.28
C ASN A 152 -15.41 -18.91 -3.12
N GLY A 153 -14.45 -19.60 -2.49
CA GLY A 153 -13.33 -20.25 -3.15
C GLY A 153 -12.29 -19.28 -3.74
N ILE A 154 -12.19 -18.08 -3.19
CA ILE A 154 -11.26 -17.03 -3.66
C ILE A 154 -10.01 -17.03 -2.77
N SER A 155 -8.83 -17.14 -3.40
CA SER A 155 -7.54 -17.03 -2.72
C SER A 155 -7.33 -15.62 -2.14
N VAL A 156 -6.81 -15.56 -0.91
CA VAL A 156 -6.57 -14.30 -0.20
C VAL A 156 -5.08 -14.07 0.02
N ALA A 157 -4.59 -12.91 -0.40
CA ALA A 157 -3.28 -12.40 -0.04
C ALA A 157 -3.42 -11.21 0.94
N LEU A 158 -2.50 -11.13 1.88
CA LEU A 158 -2.33 -9.99 2.78
C LEU A 158 -1.07 -9.23 2.38
N GLU A 159 -1.19 -7.95 2.10
CA GLU A 159 -0.05 -7.04 2.01
C GLU A 159 0.06 -6.25 3.32
N THR A 160 1.16 -6.42 4.04
CA THR A 160 1.35 -5.86 5.39
C THR A 160 2.79 -5.42 5.62
N ASN A 161 2.97 -4.37 6.41
CA ASN A 161 4.28 -4.01 6.95
C ASN A 161 4.61 -4.74 8.27
N GLY A 162 3.68 -5.53 8.80
CA GLY A 162 3.87 -6.35 9.99
C GLY A 162 4.02 -5.59 11.31
N PHE A 163 3.76 -4.27 11.35
CA PHE A 163 3.86 -3.47 12.56
C PHE A 163 2.55 -3.52 13.36
N CYS A 164 2.33 -4.61 14.04
CA CYS A 164 1.20 -4.83 14.95
C CYS A 164 1.61 -5.80 16.06
N ASP A 165 0.73 -6.04 17.04
CA ASP A 165 0.92 -7.09 18.02
C ASP A 165 0.86 -8.48 17.37
N SER A 166 1.63 -9.42 17.92
CA SER A 166 1.77 -10.76 17.33
C SER A 166 0.48 -11.59 17.39
N THR A 167 -0.41 -11.32 18.35
CA THR A 167 -1.70 -12.02 18.46
C THR A 167 -2.61 -11.64 17.29
N THR A 168 -2.75 -10.35 17.03
CA THR A 168 -3.49 -9.84 15.87
C THR A 168 -2.89 -10.35 14.56
N PHE A 169 -1.54 -10.32 14.44
CA PHE A 169 -0.85 -10.83 13.26
C PHE A 169 -1.16 -12.31 13.01
N CYS A 170 -1.04 -13.17 14.04
CA CYS A 170 -1.36 -14.60 13.94
C CYS A 170 -2.80 -14.86 13.47
N ARG A 171 -3.77 -14.16 14.04
CA ARG A 171 -5.19 -14.36 13.67
C ARG A 171 -5.42 -14.12 12.17
N ILE A 172 -4.81 -13.07 11.61
CA ILE A 172 -4.94 -12.77 10.18
C ILE A 172 -4.11 -13.74 9.35
N LEU A 173 -2.88 -14.07 9.79
CA LEU A 173 -1.99 -15.01 9.13
C LEU A 173 -2.66 -16.38 8.88
N ASP A 174 -3.37 -16.90 9.89
CA ASP A 174 -4.08 -18.18 9.80
C ASP A 174 -5.28 -18.14 8.82
N SER A 175 -5.65 -16.93 8.36
CA SER A 175 -6.80 -16.70 7.48
C SER A 175 -6.43 -16.36 6.04
N VAL A 176 -5.15 -16.28 5.70
CA VAL A 176 -4.68 -15.91 4.34
C VAL A 176 -3.87 -17.03 3.70
N ASP A 177 -3.76 -17.02 2.38
CA ASP A 177 -3.02 -18.04 1.61
C ASP A 177 -1.63 -17.55 1.21
N LEU A 178 -1.40 -16.25 1.22
CA LEU A 178 -0.14 -15.60 0.87
C LEU A 178 0.05 -14.34 1.71
N VAL A 179 1.28 -14.09 2.15
CA VAL A 179 1.67 -12.83 2.77
C VAL A 179 2.69 -12.13 1.88
N LEU A 180 2.35 -10.92 1.45
CA LEU A 180 3.25 -9.95 0.84
C LEU A 180 3.76 -9.06 1.97
N PHE A 181 4.96 -9.36 2.47
CA PHE A 181 5.48 -8.75 3.69
C PHE A 181 6.47 -7.64 3.39
N ASP A 182 6.07 -6.41 3.65
CA ASP A 182 6.88 -5.21 3.39
C ASP A 182 8.01 -5.04 4.40
N PHE A 183 9.27 -5.19 3.98
CA PHE A 183 10.45 -4.96 4.79
C PHE A 183 11.25 -3.76 4.28
N LYS A 184 11.46 -2.74 5.11
CA LYS A 184 11.86 -1.41 4.64
C LYS A 184 13.31 -1.03 4.92
N ALA A 185 13.91 -1.52 6.01
CA ALA A 185 15.32 -1.32 6.35
C ALA A 185 15.80 -2.35 7.37
N VAL A 186 17.04 -2.80 7.23
CA VAL A 186 17.69 -3.75 8.16
C VAL A 186 18.07 -3.07 9.47
N ASP A 187 18.70 -1.89 9.37
CA ASP A 187 19.11 -1.11 10.54
C ASP A 187 17.91 -0.48 11.25
N GLY A 188 17.78 -0.71 12.56
CA GLY A 188 16.64 -0.24 13.35
C GLY A 188 16.59 1.28 13.46
N SER A 189 17.73 1.94 13.61
CA SER A 189 17.78 3.41 13.71
C SER A 189 17.42 4.05 12.37
N LYS A 190 17.94 3.48 11.28
CA LYS A 190 17.58 3.88 9.92
C LYS A 190 16.09 3.66 9.65
N HIS A 191 15.54 2.52 10.11
CA HIS A 191 14.10 2.25 9.97
C HIS A 191 13.26 3.31 10.69
N VAL A 192 13.61 3.68 11.94
CA VAL A 192 12.92 4.76 12.68
C VAL A 192 13.00 6.08 11.92
N ALA A 193 14.19 6.46 11.43
CA ALA A 193 14.36 7.71 10.69
C ALA A 193 13.52 7.77 9.41
N LEU A 194 13.35 6.64 8.73
CA LEU A 194 12.65 6.55 7.44
C LEU A 194 11.15 6.31 7.55
N THR A 195 10.69 5.70 8.66
CA THR A 195 9.28 5.26 8.79
C THR A 195 8.57 5.77 10.03
N GLY A 196 9.30 6.37 10.98
CA GLY A 196 8.78 6.82 12.26
C GLY A 196 8.56 5.72 13.30
N ALA A 197 8.94 4.46 13.03
CA ALA A 197 8.72 3.34 13.95
C ALA A 197 9.90 2.35 13.95
N PRO A 198 10.13 1.60 15.04
CA PRO A 198 11.16 0.56 15.11
C PRO A 198 10.80 -0.65 14.24
N ASN A 199 11.82 -1.37 13.73
CA ASN A 199 11.60 -2.60 12.95
C ASN A 199 11.49 -3.87 13.82
N THR A 200 11.73 -3.80 15.12
CA THR A 200 11.71 -4.98 16.00
C THR A 200 10.37 -5.74 15.97
N PRO A 201 9.19 -5.11 16.11
CA PRO A 201 7.92 -5.83 15.98
C PRO A 201 7.73 -6.45 14.59
N ILE A 202 8.18 -5.77 13.54
CA ILE A 202 8.13 -6.23 12.14
C ILE A 202 8.94 -7.50 11.97
N LEU A 203 10.19 -7.51 12.45
CA LEU A 203 11.08 -8.68 12.39
C LEU A 203 10.53 -9.86 13.21
N ASN A 204 9.95 -9.59 14.38
CA ASN A 204 9.33 -10.62 15.19
C ASN A 204 8.16 -11.29 14.45
N ASN A 205 7.29 -10.50 13.83
CA ASN A 205 6.15 -11.01 13.07
C ASN A 205 6.60 -11.73 11.78
N LEU A 206 7.68 -11.26 11.12
CA LEU A 206 8.23 -11.96 9.97
C LEU A 206 8.80 -13.34 10.35
N ARG A 207 9.56 -13.42 11.46
CA ARG A 207 10.05 -14.71 11.99
C ARG A 207 8.90 -15.63 12.39
N LEU A 208 7.86 -15.08 12.98
CA LEU A 208 6.66 -15.83 13.36
C LEU A 208 5.93 -16.40 12.12
N ALA A 209 5.81 -15.63 11.04
CA ALA A 209 5.22 -16.11 9.80
C ALA A 209 6.01 -17.30 9.21
N VAL A 210 7.34 -17.22 9.23
CA VAL A 210 8.20 -18.33 8.77
C VAL A 210 8.10 -19.54 9.70
N ALA A 211 8.10 -19.34 11.03
CA ALA A 211 7.94 -20.43 12.00
C ALA A 211 6.58 -21.16 11.88
N LYS A 212 5.55 -20.47 11.40
CA LYS A 212 4.23 -21.05 11.09
C LYS A 212 4.15 -21.61 9.65
N GLU A 213 5.26 -21.67 8.94
CA GLU A 213 5.35 -22.17 7.55
C GLU A 213 4.40 -21.44 6.59
N ALA A 214 4.08 -20.17 6.86
CA ALA A 214 3.25 -19.38 5.99
C ALA A 214 3.93 -19.12 4.63
N ASN A 215 3.15 -19.04 3.57
CA ASN A 215 3.66 -18.65 2.26
C ASN A 215 3.97 -17.14 2.25
N VAL A 216 5.23 -16.77 2.38
CA VAL A 216 5.67 -15.38 2.49
C VAL A 216 6.53 -14.98 1.30
N ILE A 217 6.22 -13.83 0.72
CA ILE A 217 7.09 -13.09 -0.19
C ILE A 217 7.46 -11.77 0.51
N VAL A 218 8.73 -11.57 0.80
CA VAL A 218 9.18 -10.29 1.36
C VAL A 218 9.29 -9.26 0.25
N ARG A 219 8.69 -8.09 0.44
CA ARG A 219 8.72 -6.97 -0.51
C ARG A 219 9.64 -5.88 0.03
N ILE A 220 10.65 -5.50 -0.76
CA ILE A 220 11.64 -4.50 -0.37
C ILE A 220 11.53 -3.30 -1.31
N PRO A 221 11.01 -2.15 -0.85
CA PRO A 221 11.12 -0.91 -1.61
C PRO A 221 12.60 -0.57 -1.82
N VAL A 222 13.00 -0.32 -3.07
CA VAL A 222 14.40 -0.03 -3.41
C VAL A 222 14.52 1.46 -3.75
N VAL A 223 14.98 2.24 -2.77
CA VAL A 223 15.23 3.68 -2.88
C VAL A 223 16.72 3.91 -2.64
N PRO A 224 17.56 3.94 -3.69
CA PRO A 224 19.01 4.01 -3.57
C PRO A 224 19.49 5.21 -2.76
N GLY A 225 20.43 5.00 -1.85
CA GLY A 225 20.96 6.04 -0.96
C GLY A 225 20.00 6.48 0.15
N VAL A 226 18.77 5.93 0.20
CA VAL A 226 17.77 6.23 1.23
C VAL A 226 17.61 5.02 2.15
N ASN A 227 16.95 3.96 1.70
CA ASN A 227 16.78 2.75 2.54
C ASN A 227 17.79 1.64 2.21
N VAL A 228 18.38 1.64 1.04
CA VAL A 228 19.35 0.64 0.61
C VAL A 228 20.50 1.26 -0.16
N SER A 229 21.73 0.80 0.11
CA SER A 229 22.94 1.09 -0.65
C SER A 229 23.59 -0.24 -1.08
N ARG A 230 24.60 -0.18 -1.97
CA ARG A 230 25.32 -1.40 -2.42
C ARG A 230 26.00 -2.12 -1.26
N GLU A 231 26.50 -1.38 -0.26
CA GLU A 231 27.16 -1.91 0.94
C GLU A 231 26.15 -2.62 1.86
N GLU A 232 24.87 -2.33 1.72
CA GLU A 232 23.81 -2.97 2.52
C GLU A 232 23.21 -4.22 1.87
N PHE A 233 23.54 -4.52 0.59
CA PHE A 233 22.99 -5.69 -0.11
C PHE A 233 23.25 -7.00 0.63
N ASP A 234 24.45 -7.17 1.14
CA ASP A 234 24.81 -8.36 1.92
C ASP A 234 24.00 -8.44 3.21
N ARG A 235 23.85 -7.34 3.95
CA ARG A 235 23.06 -7.29 5.20
C ARG A 235 21.60 -7.67 4.99
N PHE A 236 20.98 -7.16 3.91
CA PHE A 236 19.60 -7.54 3.56
C PHE A 236 19.50 -9.03 3.24
N SER A 237 20.38 -9.53 2.38
CA SER A 237 20.34 -10.92 1.94
C SER A 237 20.72 -11.92 3.04
N GLU A 238 21.65 -11.56 3.94
CA GLU A 238 21.98 -12.33 5.14
C GLU A 238 20.78 -12.45 6.07
N LEU A 239 20.16 -11.34 6.42
CA LEU A 239 19.01 -11.32 7.31
C LEU A 239 17.85 -12.15 6.75
N MET A 240 17.55 -12.03 5.46
CA MET A 240 16.47 -12.81 4.84
C MET A 240 16.77 -14.31 4.82
N ALA A 241 18.03 -14.69 4.54
CA ALA A 241 18.45 -16.09 4.57
C ALA A 241 18.44 -16.65 6.01
N GLU A 242 18.93 -15.88 7.00
CA GLU A 242 18.89 -16.25 8.43
C GLU A 242 17.46 -16.50 8.92
N ILE A 243 16.52 -15.64 8.56
CA ILE A 243 15.09 -15.81 8.91
C ILE A 243 14.48 -17.02 8.19
N GLY A 244 15.05 -17.47 7.08
CA GLY A 244 14.55 -18.59 6.28
C GLY A 244 13.62 -18.16 5.13
N ILE A 245 13.63 -16.89 4.74
CA ILE A 245 12.86 -16.39 3.59
C ILE A 245 13.37 -17.03 2.30
N LYS A 246 12.44 -17.48 1.46
CA LYS A 246 12.72 -18.14 0.16
C LYS A 246 12.57 -17.20 -1.03
N ARG A 247 11.69 -16.18 -0.91
CA ARG A 247 11.34 -15.28 -2.01
C ARG A 247 11.32 -13.83 -1.56
N VAL A 248 11.91 -12.97 -2.39
CA VAL A 248 11.95 -11.51 -2.21
C VAL A 248 11.52 -10.84 -3.50
N ASP A 249 10.65 -9.85 -3.41
CA ASP A 249 10.32 -8.95 -4.50
C ASP A 249 10.94 -7.58 -4.23
N LEU A 250 11.83 -7.15 -5.12
CA LEU A 250 12.40 -5.81 -5.13
C LEU A 250 11.43 -4.85 -5.82
N LEU A 251 11.00 -3.81 -5.11
CA LEU A 251 10.06 -2.81 -5.60
C LEU A 251 10.82 -1.52 -5.94
N PRO A 252 11.13 -1.25 -7.20
CA PRO A 252 11.84 -0.04 -7.60
C PRO A 252 11.04 1.21 -7.21
N TYR A 253 11.74 2.19 -6.62
CA TYR A 253 11.13 3.49 -6.33
C TYR A 253 10.69 4.20 -7.62
N HIS A 254 9.53 4.84 -7.56
CA HIS A 254 9.01 5.71 -8.61
C HIS A 254 8.22 6.90 -8.01
N LYS A 255 8.06 7.97 -8.77
CA LYS A 255 7.45 9.23 -8.29
C LYS A 255 5.92 9.32 -8.47
N LEU A 256 5.24 8.24 -8.86
CA LEU A 256 3.79 8.26 -9.14
C LEU A 256 2.92 8.66 -7.93
N GLY A 257 3.39 8.36 -6.70
CA GLY A 257 2.68 8.75 -5.47
C GLY A 257 2.75 10.24 -5.13
N VAL A 258 3.69 11.00 -5.74
CA VAL A 258 3.95 12.41 -5.37
C VAL A 258 2.73 13.31 -5.58
N ALA A 259 1.97 13.08 -6.67
CA ALA A 259 0.76 13.85 -6.95
C ALA A 259 -0.29 13.75 -5.83
N LYS A 260 -0.35 12.62 -5.13
CA LYS A 260 -1.30 12.40 -4.03
C LYS A 260 -1.00 13.28 -2.81
N TYR A 261 0.28 13.60 -2.56
CA TYR A 261 0.65 14.56 -1.51
C TYR A 261 0.09 15.95 -1.80
N ARG A 262 0.12 16.40 -3.06
CA ARG A 262 -0.50 17.67 -3.47
C ARG A 262 -2.00 17.65 -3.20
N LEU A 263 -2.71 16.58 -3.57
CA LEU A 263 -4.14 16.45 -3.30
C LEU A 263 -4.47 16.49 -1.80
N LEU A 264 -3.56 16.00 -0.94
CA LEU A 264 -3.66 16.04 0.52
C LEU A 264 -3.13 17.35 1.12
N ARG A 265 -2.59 18.26 0.31
CA ARG A 265 -1.94 19.51 0.77
C ARG A 265 -0.78 19.25 1.73
N ARG A 266 -0.08 18.13 1.54
CA ARG A 266 1.06 17.69 2.34
C ARG A 266 2.35 17.89 1.56
N PRO A 267 3.47 18.29 2.21
CA PRO A 267 4.76 18.36 1.54
C PRO A 267 5.28 16.95 1.21
N TYR A 268 5.95 16.82 0.06
CA TYR A 268 6.78 15.67 -0.26
C TYR A 268 8.22 16.14 -0.35
N SER A 269 9.05 15.74 0.61
CA SER A 269 10.42 16.25 0.77
C SER A 269 11.49 15.30 0.27
N LEU A 270 11.13 14.04 -0.07
CA LEU A 270 12.12 13.07 -0.51
C LEU A 270 12.64 13.42 -1.90
N VAL A 271 13.97 13.59 -1.98
CA VAL A 271 14.70 13.69 -3.24
C VAL A 271 15.39 12.35 -3.48
N ALA A 272 14.86 11.57 -4.40
CA ALA A 272 15.39 10.26 -4.76
C ALA A 272 15.10 9.96 -6.23
N GLU A 273 15.93 9.11 -6.82
CA GLU A 273 15.77 8.61 -8.18
C GLU A 273 15.45 7.12 -8.17
N ALA A 274 14.87 6.64 -9.27
CA ALA A 274 14.64 5.22 -9.47
C ALA A 274 15.99 4.46 -9.52
N PRO A 275 16.05 3.23 -8.99
CA PRO A 275 17.25 2.41 -9.13
C PRO A 275 17.50 2.06 -10.60
N SER A 276 18.79 1.99 -10.98
CA SER A 276 19.15 1.46 -12.31
C SER A 276 18.96 -0.07 -12.37
N SER A 277 18.88 -0.61 -13.59
CA SER A 277 18.85 -2.08 -13.79
C SER A 277 20.04 -2.77 -13.15
N ASP A 278 21.26 -2.23 -13.33
CA ASP A 278 22.48 -2.78 -12.73
C ASP A 278 22.44 -2.79 -11.20
N PHE A 279 21.85 -1.76 -10.59
CA PHE A 279 21.68 -1.71 -9.13
C PHE A 279 20.75 -2.82 -8.65
N LEU A 280 19.64 -3.05 -9.35
CA LEU A 280 18.68 -4.11 -9.03
C LEU A 280 19.28 -5.50 -9.27
N ASP A 281 20.01 -5.69 -10.37
CA ASP A 281 20.67 -6.97 -10.69
C ASP A 281 21.76 -7.32 -9.70
N ASP A 282 22.56 -6.37 -9.25
CA ASP A 282 23.55 -6.61 -8.20
C ASP A 282 22.88 -6.96 -6.86
N PHE A 283 21.74 -6.33 -6.54
CA PHE A 283 20.99 -6.69 -5.34
C PHE A 283 20.37 -8.10 -5.44
N LYS A 284 19.84 -8.48 -6.60
CA LYS A 284 19.36 -9.86 -6.87
C LYS A 284 20.51 -10.87 -6.71
N LYS A 285 21.71 -10.57 -7.23
CA LYS A 285 22.90 -11.43 -7.07
C LYS A 285 23.28 -11.66 -5.60
N ALA A 286 23.14 -10.64 -4.73
CA ALA A 286 23.39 -10.79 -3.31
C ALA A 286 22.44 -11.80 -2.65
N PHE A 287 21.15 -11.77 -3.00
CA PHE A 287 20.17 -12.76 -2.55
C PHE A 287 20.46 -14.17 -3.12
N ALA A 288 20.77 -14.26 -4.40
CA ALA A 288 21.05 -15.53 -5.07
C ALA A 288 22.26 -16.27 -4.45
N LYS A 289 23.32 -15.55 -4.03
CA LYS A 289 24.46 -16.12 -3.29
C LYS A 289 24.06 -16.83 -2.00
N ARG A 290 22.90 -16.51 -1.44
CA ARG A 290 22.36 -17.07 -0.19
C ARG A 290 21.17 -18.00 -0.40
N GLY A 291 20.90 -18.38 -1.64
CA GLY A 291 19.81 -19.29 -2.01
C GLY A 291 18.42 -18.68 -1.87
N VAL A 292 18.30 -17.36 -1.85
CA VAL A 292 17.03 -16.62 -1.83
C VAL A 292 16.69 -16.18 -3.25
N LEU A 293 15.49 -16.53 -3.74
CA LEU A 293 15.00 -16.08 -5.04
C LEU A 293 14.56 -14.61 -4.95
N ALA A 294 15.23 -13.73 -5.67
CA ALA A 294 14.85 -12.32 -5.76
C ALA A 294 14.32 -11.99 -7.16
N THR A 295 13.16 -11.37 -7.21
CA THR A 295 12.51 -10.87 -8.42
C THR A 295 12.40 -9.35 -8.36
N VAL A 296 12.13 -8.70 -9.49
CA VAL A 296 11.80 -7.27 -9.56
C VAL A 296 10.34 -7.16 -9.96
N SER A 297 9.52 -6.54 -9.12
CA SER A 297 8.09 -6.33 -9.37
C SER A 297 7.77 -4.84 -9.56
N GLY A 298 6.64 -4.55 -10.20
CA GLY A 298 6.19 -3.19 -10.47
C GLY A 298 6.52 -2.71 -11.89
N LEU A 299 6.50 -1.40 -12.11
CA LEU A 299 6.59 -0.78 -13.44
C LEU A 299 7.84 -1.13 -14.26
N SER A 300 8.95 -1.51 -13.61
CA SER A 300 10.17 -1.92 -14.30
C SER A 300 10.10 -3.31 -14.92
N ALA A 301 9.18 -4.17 -14.49
CA ALA A 301 8.99 -5.51 -15.07
C ALA A 301 8.42 -5.47 -16.51
N PHE A 302 7.87 -4.34 -16.93
CA PHE A 302 7.35 -4.16 -18.30
C PHE A 302 8.45 -3.90 -19.33
N HIS A 303 9.66 -3.47 -18.94
CA HIS A 303 10.77 -3.23 -19.86
C HIS A 303 11.53 -4.49 -20.29
N ASP A 304 11.50 -5.55 -19.48
CA ASP A 304 12.27 -6.77 -19.76
C ASP A 304 11.56 -7.80 -20.63
N ALA A 305 10.23 -7.69 -20.80
CA ALA A 305 9.44 -8.74 -21.46
C ALA A 305 9.21 -8.55 -22.96
N SER A 306 9.47 -7.39 -23.57
CA SER A 306 9.08 -7.16 -24.96
C SER A 306 9.95 -6.24 -25.81
N GLY A 307 10.89 -5.47 -25.29
CA GLY A 307 11.65 -4.49 -26.11
C GLY A 307 10.76 -3.49 -26.88
N ALA A 308 9.46 -3.45 -26.57
CA ALA A 308 8.48 -2.59 -27.22
C ALA A 308 8.01 -1.52 -26.23
N ASP A 309 8.26 -0.28 -26.59
CA ASP A 309 7.81 0.92 -25.88
C ASP A 309 6.27 1.02 -25.94
N LEU A 310 5.60 0.74 -24.83
CA LEU A 310 4.16 0.93 -24.63
C LEU A 310 3.83 2.31 -24.02
N SER A 311 4.68 3.32 -24.18
CA SER A 311 4.41 4.70 -23.74
C SER A 311 3.42 5.46 -24.64
N ARG A 312 2.75 4.77 -25.58
CA ARG A 312 1.74 5.35 -26.49
C ARG A 312 0.46 4.53 -26.47
N ALA A 313 -0.34 4.67 -25.41
CA ALA A 313 -1.77 4.37 -25.43
C ALA A 313 -2.47 5.20 -24.34
#